data_5cea2c951432e18fb31ba3363892744d
#
_entry.id   5cea2c951432e18fb31ba3363892744d
#
_cell.length_a   1.000
_cell.length_b   1.000
_cell.length_c   1.000
_cell.angle_alpha   90.00
_cell.angle_beta   90.00
_cell.angle_gamma   90.00
#
_symmetry.space_group_name_H-M   'P 1'
#
loop_
_entity.id
_entity.type
_entity.pdbx_description
1 polymer ?
#
loop_
_entity_poly.entity_id
_entity_poly.type
_entity_poly.pdbx_seq_one_letter_code
_entity_poly.pdbx_strand_id
1 'polypeptide(L)'
;MQLLQQLNEFPHARNIDQTEAAVQDYEVGLGAMQKIGGVWKFKHSERFTGALTTYTWQLKDGFTSIEVMDDLVVEVEAFDQAELLFDCKARACGGGVQWANRVFHQPVLYGREDLQRYRVYSLGVQPRYLLIIYSAARTADRQYLHAELLEVQP
;
A
#
# COMPACT_ATOMS: atom_id res chain seq x y z
N MET A 1 -8.35 12.15 -2.62
CA MET A 1 -7.02 12.62 -3.04
C MET A 1 -6.89 12.50 -4.55
N GLN A 2 -6.56 13.58 -5.19
CA GLN A 2 -6.46 13.63 -6.67
C GLN A 2 -5.47 12.63 -7.23
N LEU A 3 -4.37 12.42 -6.53
CA LEU A 3 -3.31 11.53 -6.99
C LEU A 3 -3.80 10.10 -7.23
N LEU A 4 -4.60 9.56 -6.29
CA LEU A 4 -5.15 8.21 -6.43
C LEU A 4 -6.25 8.17 -7.49
N GLN A 5 -6.99 9.25 -7.67
CA GLN A 5 -7.98 9.34 -8.74
C GLN A 5 -7.32 9.41 -10.11
N GLN A 6 -6.19 10.11 -10.23
CA GLN A 6 -5.42 10.10 -11.46
C GLN A 6 -4.97 8.70 -11.84
N LEU A 7 -4.62 7.89 -10.84
CA LEU A 7 -4.26 6.50 -11.08
C LEU A 7 -5.46 5.68 -11.55
N ASN A 8 -6.66 5.96 -11.04
CA ASN A 8 -7.90 5.36 -11.54
C ASN A 8 -8.16 5.69 -13.01
N GLU A 9 -7.73 6.86 -13.46
CA GLU A 9 -7.91 7.32 -14.84
C GLU A 9 -6.76 6.91 -15.75
N PHE A 10 -5.68 6.36 -15.18
CA PHE A 10 -4.54 5.90 -15.98
C PHE A 10 -4.95 4.73 -16.85
N PRO A 11 -4.84 4.84 -18.20
CA PRO A 11 -5.38 3.81 -19.10
C PRO A 11 -4.69 2.45 -18.98
N HIS A 12 -3.50 2.40 -18.36
CA HIS A 12 -2.73 1.16 -18.17
C HIS A 12 -2.87 0.60 -16.75
N ALA A 13 -3.79 1.14 -15.95
CA ALA A 13 -4.15 0.63 -14.63
C ALA A 13 -5.64 0.34 -14.61
N ARG A 14 -5.98 -0.93 -14.35
CA ARG A 14 -7.37 -1.36 -14.25
C ARG A 14 -7.73 -1.46 -12.77
N ASN A 15 -8.70 -0.66 -12.32
CA ASN A 15 -9.22 -0.76 -10.97
C ASN A 15 -9.99 -2.08 -10.82
N ILE A 16 -9.53 -2.97 -9.95
CA ILE A 16 -10.17 -4.26 -9.72
C ILE A 16 -10.91 -4.32 -8.39
N ASP A 17 -10.64 -3.37 -7.48
CA ASP A 17 -11.39 -3.24 -6.23
C ASP A 17 -11.21 -1.85 -5.66
N GLN A 18 -12.28 -1.34 -5.05
CA GLN A 18 -12.28 -0.06 -4.35
C GLN A 18 -13.29 -0.11 -3.23
N THR A 19 -12.86 0.27 -2.01
CA THR A 19 -13.75 0.27 -0.83
C THR A 19 -13.63 1.57 -0.06
N GLU A 20 -14.67 1.91 0.68
CA GLU A 20 -14.69 3.00 1.63
C GLU A 20 -15.35 2.52 2.90
N ALA A 21 -14.74 2.80 4.05
CA ALA A 21 -15.28 2.37 5.34
C ALA A 21 -14.75 3.26 6.47
N ALA A 22 -15.57 3.42 7.50
CA ALA A 22 -15.08 3.92 8.78
C ALA A 22 -14.39 2.76 9.50
N VAL A 23 -13.19 3.00 10.00
CA VAL A 23 -12.41 1.99 10.71
C VAL A 23 -12.05 2.47 12.11
N GLN A 24 -11.96 1.51 13.03
CA GLN A 24 -11.56 1.77 14.41
C GLN A 24 -10.39 0.86 14.74
N ASP A 25 -9.34 1.44 15.31
CA ASP A 25 -8.12 0.71 15.70
C ASP A 25 -7.52 -0.09 14.53
N TYR A 26 -7.53 0.50 13.35
CA TYR A 26 -6.98 -0.10 12.14
C TYR A 26 -5.46 -0.19 12.26
N GLU A 27 -4.93 -1.39 12.14
CA GLU A 27 -3.50 -1.62 12.28
C GLU A 27 -2.76 -1.27 10.98
N VAL A 28 -1.81 -0.34 11.08
CA VAL A 28 -0.93 0.04 9.98
C VAL A 28 0.47 -0.49 10.28
N GLY A 29 0.98 -1.34 9.38
CA GLY A 29 2.33 -1.90 9.54
C GLY A 29 3.40 -0.85 9.34
N LEU A 30 4.29 -0.72 10.31
CA LEU A 30 5.46 0.16 10.26
C LEU A 30 6.73 -0.66 10.46
N GLY A 31 6.70 -1.91 10.09
CA GLY A 31 7.79 -2.87 10.14
C GLY A 31 7.50 -4.06 9.26
N ALA A 32 8.50 -4.93 9.09
CA ALA A 32 8.38 -6.13 8.28
C ALA A 32 7.37 -7.13 8.87
N MET A 33 6.76 -7.91 8.02
CA MET A 33 5.89 -9.03 8.41
C MET A 33 6.76 -10.22 8.76
N GLN A 34 6.72 -10.63 10.02
CA GLN A 34 7.59 -11.68 10.56
C GLN A 34 6.80 -12.68 11.39
N LYS A 35 7.32 -13.89 11.45
CA LYS A 35 6.79 -14.91 12.35
C LYS A 35 7.51 -14.79 13.69
N ILE A 36 6.79 -14.37 14.72
CA ILE A 36 7.33 -14.13 16.06
C ILE A 36 6.54 -14.97 17.04
N GLY A 37 7.23 -15.89 17.74
CA GLY A 37 6.56 -16.79 18.67
C GLY A 37 5.53 -17.69 17.98
N GLY A 38 5.75 -18.08 16.73
CA GLY A 38 4.83 -18.90 15.96
C GLY A 38 3.67 -18.15 15.32
N VAL A 39 3.58 -16.83 15.48
CA VAL A 39 2.49 -16.00 14.95
C VAL A 39 3.03 -14.99 13.96
N TRP A 40 2.34 -14.85 12.82
CA TRP A 40 2.65 -13.81 11.84
C TRP A 40 2.15 -12.46 12.33
N LYS A 41 3.06 -11.50 12.43
CA LYS A 41 2.73 -10.12 12.84
C LYS A 41 3.78 -9.13 12.33
N PHE A 42 3.42 -7.85 12.34
CA PHE A 42 4.38 -6.79 12.04
C PHE A 42 5.42 -6.67 13.16
N LYS A 43 6.66 -6.45 12.78
CA LYS A 43 7.72 -6.14 13.75
C LYS A 43 7.37 -4.88 14.54
N HIS A 44 6.74 -3.91 13.88
CA HIS A 44 6.23 -2.68 14.48
C HIS A 44 4.96 -2.25 13.76
N SER A 45 3.98 -1.72 14.48
CA SER A 45 2.74 -1.21 13.91
C SER A 45 2.12 -0.18 14.84
N GLU A 46 1.22 0.63 14.30
CA GLU A 46 0.39 1.55 15.07
C GLU A 46 -1.07 1.40 14.64
N ARG A 47 -1.99 1.75 15.52
CA ARG A 47 -3.43 1.67 15.25
C ARG A 47 -4.02 3.05 15.12
N PHE A 48 -4.92 3.21 14.15
CA PHE A 48 -5.54 4.48 13.83
C PHE A 48 -7.04 4.30 13.62
N THR A 49 -7.78 5.35 13.94
CA THR A 49 -9.23 5.41 13.71
C THR A 49 -9.51 6.52 12.70
N GLY A 50 -10.40 6.28 11.77
CA GLY A 50 -10.73 7.27 10.75
C GLY A 50 -11.51 6.70 9.58
N ALA A 51 -11.47 7.42 8.47
CA ALA A 51 -12.12 7.02 7.22
C ALA A 51 -11.08 6.44 6.27
N LEU A 52 -11.29 5.18 5.87
CA LEU A 52 -10.36 4.43 5.05
C LEU A 52 -10.93 4.23 3.65
N THR A 53 -10.15 4.61 2.64
CA THR A 53 -10.44 4.31 1.23
C THR A 53 -9.35 3.41 0.70
N THR A 54 -9.71 2.29 0.08
CA THR A 54 -8.74 1.35 -0.48
C THR A 54 -8.93 1.21 -1.97
N TYR A 55 -7.82 1.00 -2.67
CA TYR A 55 -7.78 0.80 -4.11
C TYR A 55 -6.86 -0.36 -4.43
N THR A 56 -7.26 -1.21 -5.38
CA THR A 56 -6.39 -2.24 -5.94
C THR A 56 -6.46 -2.16 -7.45
N TRP A 57 -5.30 -2.04 -8.11
CA TRP A 57 -5.20 -1.96 -9.56
C TRP A 57 -4.36 -3.10 -10.09
N GLN A 58 -4.77 -3.61 -11.25
CA GLN A 58 -3.93 -4.44 -12.09
C GLN A 58 -3.31 -3.56 -13.17
N LEU A 59 -2.00 -3.63 -13.32
CA LEU A 59 -1.29 -2.88 -14.34
C LEU A 59 -1.21 -3.71 -15.62
N LYS A 60 -1.29 -3.02 -16.77
CA LYS A 60 -1.40 -3.65 -18.08
C LYS A 60 -0.39 -3.05 -19.04
N ASP A 61 -0.35 -3.60 -20.25
CA ASP A 61 0.40 -3.04 -21.39
C ASP A 61 1.89 -2.92 -21.12
N GLY A 62 2.45 -3.88 -20.37
CA GLY A 62 3.87 -3.92 -20.09
C GLY A 62 4.34 -3.07 -18.93
N PHE A 63 3.45 -2.33 -18.27
CA PHE A 63 3.81 -1.55 -17.09
C PHE A 63 4.06 -2.47 -15.90
N THR A 64 5.17 -2.25 -15.20
CA THR A 64 5.48 -3.01 -13.98
C THR A 64 4.97 -2.29 -12.74
N SER A 65 4.67 -3.07 -11.70
CA SER A 65 4.25 -2.51 -10.42
C SER A 65 5.31 -1.61 -9.81
N ILE A 66 6.58 -1.97 -9.98
CA ILE A 66 7.70 -1.21 -9.42
C ILE A 66 7.80 0.17 -10.09
N GLU A 67 7.73 0.24 -11.44
CA GLU A 67 7.85 1.53 -12.10
C GLU A 67 6.67 2.45 -11.82
N VAL A 68 5.45 1.90 -11.73
CA VAL A 68 4.27 2.71 -11.41
C VAL A 68 4.35 3.19 -9.96
N MET A 69 4.81 2.34 -9.04
CA MET A 69 5.03 2.76 -7.66
C MET A 69 6.11 3.83 -7.54
N ASP A 70 7.20 3.70 -8.29
CA ASP A 70 8.26 4.70 -8.28
C ASP A 70 7.74 6.06 -8.74
N ASP A 71 6.91 6.09 -9.78
CA ASP A 71 6.29 7.33 -10.25
C ASP A 71 5.35 7.93 -9.20
N LEU A 72 4.57 7.09 -8.54
CA LEU A 72 3.67 7.52 -7.46
C LEU A 72 4.46 8.11 -6.28
N VAL A 73 5.56 7.47 -5.91
CA VAL A 73 6.44 7.94 -4.82
C VAL A 73 6.99 9.34 -5.13
N VAL A 74 7.43 9.58 -6.37
CA VAL A 74 7.93 10.89 -6.77
C VAL A 74 6.85 11.96 -6.56
N GLU A 75 5.62 11.68 -6.97
CA GLU A 75 4.52 12.63 -6.83
C GLU A 75 4.13 12.86 -5.35
N VAL A 76 4.12 11.80 -4.54
CA VAL A 76 3.82 11.91 -3.11
C VAL A 76 4.87 12.75 -2.40
N GLU A 77 6.14 12.51 -2.68
CA GLU A 77 7.24 13.21 -2.02
C GLU A 77 7.37 14.66 -2.47
N ALA A 78 6.64 15.07 -3.50
CA ALA A 78 6.54 16.47 -3.89
C ALA A 78 5.58 17.28 -3.02
N PHE A 79 4.74 16.65 -2.21
CA PHE A 79 3.87 17.36 -1.27
C PHE A 79 4.70 17.94 -0.12
N ASP A 80 4.41 19.22 0.24
CA ASP A 80 5.17 19.95 1.27
C ASP A 80 5.15 19.27 2.64
N GLN A 81 4.06 18.60 2.99
CA GLN A 81 3.88 17.99 4.30
C GLN A 81 3.88 16.47 4.24
N ALA A 82 4.62 15.90 3.29
CA ALA A 82 4.79 14.46 3.18
C ALA A 82 5.95 14.01 4.06
N GLU A 83 5.70 13.00 4.91
CA GLU A 83 6.71 12.40 5.76
C GLU A 83 6.69 10.89 5.58
N LEU A 84 7.82 10.31 5.23
CA LEU A 84 7.95 8.86 5.12
C LEU A 84 8.03 8.27 6.53
N LEU A 85 7.08 7.40 6.88
CA LEU A 85 7.06 6.74 8.18
C LEU A 85 7.77 5.39 8.16
N PHE A 86 7.65 4.66 7.06
CA PHE A 86 8.29 3.36 6.90
C PHE A 86 8.33 2.97 5.44
N ASP A 87 9.39 2.26 5.04
CA ASP A 87 9.46 1.59 3.75
C ASP A 87 10.26 0.30 3.83
N CYS A 88 9.94 -0.62 2.95
CA CYS A 88 10.73 -1.83 2.76
C CYS A 88 10.67 -2.28 1.31
N LYS A 89 11.69 -3.06 0.90
CA LYS A 89 11.80 -3.61 -0.45
C LYS A 89 12.10 -5.10 -0.37
N ALA A 90 11.50 -5.85 -1.28
CA ALA A 90 11.80 -7.25 -1.51
C ALA A 90 11.65 -8.07 -0.22
N ARG A 91 12.61 -8.93 0.06
CA ARG A 91 12.55 -9.84 1.20
C ARG A 91 12.61 -9.14 2.55
N ALA A 92 13.11 -7.90 2.59
CA ALA A 92 13.10 -7.12 3.80
C ALA A 92 11.69 -6.80 4.30
N CYS A 93 10.67 -6.88 3.42
CA CYS A 93 9.28 -6.72 3.82
C CYS A 93 8.71 -7.94 4.53
N GLY A 94 9.33 -9.12 4.38
CA GLY A 94 8.87 -10.35 5.01
C GLY A 94 7.83 -11.10 4.17
N GLY A 95 7.00 -11.90 4.81
CA GLY A 95 6.13 -12.87 4.18
C GLY A 95 5.10 -12.30 3.22
N GLY A 96 5.34 -12.45 1.91
CA GLY A 96 4.48 -11.90 0.87
C GLY A 96 3.05 -12.43 0.90
N VAL A 97 2.86 -13.72 1.22
CA VAL A 97 1.52 -14.29 1.32
C VAL A 97 0.72 -13.67 2.47
N GLN A 98 1.40 -13.27 3.54
CA GLN A 98 0.76 -12.64 4.68
C GLN A 98 0.31 -11.22 4.34
N TRP A 99 1.11 -10.47 3.56
CA TRP A 99 0.71 -9.16 3.09
C TRP A 99 -0.57 -9.23 2.27
N ALA A 100 -0.63 -10.15 1.31
CA ALA A 100 -1.79 -10.29 0.44
C ALA A 100 -3.05 -10.72 1.19
N ASN A 101 -2.95 -11.75 2.03
CA ASN A 101 -4.11 -12.40 2.62
C ASN A 101 -4.53 -11.82 3.96
N ARG A 102 -3.58 -11.46 4.83
CA ARG A 102 -3.88 -11.00 6.20
C ARG A 102 -3.90 -9.49 6.32
N VAL A 103 -3.01 -8.79 5.62
CA VAL A 103 -2.92 -7.32 5.74
C VAL A 103 -3.96 -6.66 4.86
N PHE A 104 -3.93 -6.96 3.56
CA PHE A 104 -4.79 -6.25 2.60
C PHE A 104 -6.04 -7.01 2.21
N HIS A 105 -6.16 -8.27 2.57
CA HIS A 105 -7.31 -9.13 2.23
C HIS A 105 -7.58 -9.14 0.72
N GLN A 106 -6.49 -9.12 -0.07
CA GLN A 106 -6.52 -9.13 -1.53
C GLN A 106 -5.58 -10.23 -2.03
N PRO A 107 -6.07 -11.47 -2.18
CA PRO A 107 -5.22 -12.59 -2.58
C PRO A 107 -4.47 -12.38 -3.90
N VAL A 108 -4.99 -11.53 -4.79
CA VAL A 108 -4.31 -11.22 -6.06
C VAL A 108 -2.94 -10.58 -5.83
N LEU A 109 -2.72 -9.95 -4.68
CA LEU A 109 -1.44 -9.30 -4.35
C LEU A 109 -0.35 -10.30 -3.97
N TYR A 110 -0.68 -11.59 -3.85
CA TYR A 110 0.34 -12.61 -3.62
C TYR A 110 1.27 -12.68 -4.83
N GLY A 111 2.54 -12.47 -4.58
CA GLY A 111 3.54 -12.44 -5.62
C GLY A 111 4.90 -12.85 -5.09
N ARG A 112 5.93 -12.62 -5.90
CA ARG A 112 7.32 -12.90 -5.53
C ARG A 112 7.78 -11.93 -4.47
N GLU A 113 8.40 -12.43 -3.41
CA GLU A 113 8.89 -11.59 -2.32
C GLU A 113 10.00 -10.64 -2.79
N ASP A 114 10.80 -11.05 -3.76
CA ASP A 114 11.85 -10.20 -4.30
C ASP A 114 11.33 -9.01 -5.12
N LEU A 115 10.03 -8.99 -5.46
CA LEU A 115 9.40 -7.91 -6.24
C LEU A 115 8.45 -7.05 -5.42
N GLN A 116 8.25 -7.34 -4.14
CA GLN A 116 7.33 -6.55 -3.33
C GLN A 116 7.97 -5.27 -2.82
N ARG A 117 7.14 -4.23 -2.67
CA ARG A 117 7.52 -2.94 -2.08
C ARG A 117 6.38 -2.40 -1.26
N TYR A 118 6.71 -1.76 -0.15
CA TYR A 118 5.73 -1.22 0.79
C TYR A 118 6.22 0.11 1.34
N ARG A 119 5.33 1.11 1.35
CA ARG A 119 5.63 2.43 1.92
C ARG A 119 4.42 2.97 2.67
N VAL A 120 4.71 3.72 3.73
CA VAL A 120 3.69 4.47 4.48
C VAL A 120 4.14 5.90 4.63
N TYR A 121 3.29 6.83 4.23
CA TYR A 121 3.50 8.27 4.38
C TYR A 121 2.46 8.88 5.28
N SER A 122 2.88 9.88 6.06
CA SER A 122 1.96 10.83 6.70
C SER A 122 1.86 12.06 5.82
N LEU A 123 0.64 12.50 5.50
CA LEU A 123 0.38 13.64 4.63
C LEU A 123 -0.48 14.65 5.36
N GLY A 124 0.02 15.89 5.49
CA GLY A 124 -0.71 16.96 6.14
C GLY A 124 -0.72 16.86 7.65
N VAL A 125 -1.30 17.87 8.29
CA VAL A 125 -1.41 17.96 9.73
C VAL A 125 -2.87 17.98 10.17
N GLN A 126 -3.71 18.78 9.47
CA GLN A 126 -5.13 18.89 9.79
C GLN A 126 -5.89 19.26 8.52
N PRO A 127 -6.53 18.28 7.87
CA PRO A 127 -6.57 16.86 8.26
C PRO A 127 -5.24 16.15 8.02
N ARG A 128 -4.99 15.13 8.82
CA ARG A 128 -3.85 14.24 8.63
C ARG A 128 -4.31 13.00 7.89
N TYR A 129 -3.55 12.63 6.87
CA TYR A 129 -3.80 11.40 6.11
C TYR A 129 -2.61 10.46 6.27
N LEU A 130 -2.89 9.18 6.26
CA LEU A 130 -1.86 8.16 6.03
C LEU A 130 -2.09 7.59 4.65
N LEU A 131 -1.04 7.54 3.86
CA LEU A 131 -1.04 6.88 2.56
C LEU A 131 -0.19 5.63 2.65
N ILE A 132 -0.81 4.50 2.41
CA ILE A 132 -0.20 3.17 2.49
C ILE A 132 -0.19 2.62 1.08
N ILE A 133 0.99 2.29 0.55
CA ILE A 133 1.12 1.75 -0.80
C ILE A 133 1.92 0.47 -0.80
N TYR A 134 1.45 -0.51 -1.58
CA TYR A 134 2.07 -1.81 -1.72
C TYR A 134 2.06 -2.22 -3.19
N SER A 135 3.22 -2.59 -3.72
CA SER A 135 3.32 -3.11 -5.07
C SER A 135 3.69 -4.59 -5.02
N ALA A 136 3.08 -5.37 -5.91
CA ALA A 136 3.27 -6.80 -5.98
C ALA A 136 3.31 -7.26 -7.43
N ALA A 137 4.10 -8.28 -7.71
CA ALA A 137 4.19 -8.86 -9.04
C ALA A 137 4.47 -10.36 -8.93
N ARG A 138 3.82 -11.14 -9.79
CA ARG A 138 4.04 -12.58 -9.88
C ARG A 138 4.70 -12.95 -11.20
N THR A 139 4.15 -12.43 -12.29
CA THR A 139 4.64 -12.61 -13.66
C THR A 139 4.55 -11.26 -14.39
N ALA A 140 5.08 -11.19 -15.61
CA ALA A 140 5.01 -9.97 -16.42
C ALA A 140 3.56 -9.50 -16.63
N ASP A 141 2.59 -10.42 -16.67
CA ASP A 141 1.18 -10.11 -16.88
C ASP A 141 0.40 -9.96 -15.58
N ARG A 142 1.03 -10.18 -14.42
CA ARG A 142 0.40 -10.11 -13.10
C ARG A 142 1.13 -9.09 -12.25
N GLN A 143 0.86 -7.83 -12.54
CA GLN A 143 1.45 -6.67 -11.89
C GLN A 143 0.33 -5.91 -11.18
N TYR A 144 0.50 -5.66 -9.87
CA TYR A 144 -0.56 -5.06 -9.05
C TYR A 144 -0.01 -3.93 -8.20
N LEU A 145 -0.88 -2.94 -7.96
CA LEU A 145 -0.62 -1.87 -7.01
C LEU A 145 -1.84 -1.74 -6.10
N HIS A 146 -1.58 -1.64 -4.81
CA HIS A 146 -2.62 -1.43 -3.80
C HIS A 146 -2.30 -0.15 -3.04
N ALA A 147 -3.33 0.66 -2.80
CA ALA A 147 -3.17 1.89 -2.03
C ALA A 147 -4.32 2.03 -1.05
N GLU A 148 -3.99 2.49 0.16
CA GLU A 148 -4.97 2.82 1.19
C GLU A 148 -4.74 4.25 1.64
N LEU A 149 -5.81 5.03 1.68
CA LEU A 149 -5.79 6.38 2.18
C LEU A 149 -6.66 6.44 3.43
N LEU A 150 -6.04 6.73 4.56
CA LEU A 150 -6.73 6.84 5.83
C LEU A 150 -6.75 8.30 6.27
N GLU A 151 -7.94 8.90 6.34
CA GLU A 151 -8.11 10.21 6.96
C GLU A 151 -8.21 9.99 8.46
N VAL A 152 -7.16 10.39 9.17
CA VAL A 152 -7.07 10.13 10.61
C VAL A 152 -8.04 11.03 11.35
N GLN A 153 -8.83 10.42 12.24
CA GLN A 153 -9.75 11.17 13.10
C GLN A 153 -8.94 12.03 14.07
N PRO A 154 -9.27 13.35 14.18
CA PRO A 154 -8.57 14.23 15.10
C PRO A 154 -8.77 13.89 16.57
#